data_25b13d3d65fbbf75815634db8ad1bff8
#
_entry.id   25b13d3d65fbbf75815634db8ad1bff8
#
_cell.length_a   1.000
_cell.length_b   1.000
_cell.length_c   1.000
_cell.angle_alpha   90.00
_cell.angle_beta   90.00
_cell.angle_gamma   90.00
#
_symmetry.space_group_name_H-M   'P 1'
#
loop_
_entity.id
_entity.type
_entity.pdbx_description
1 polymer ?
#
loop_
_entity_poly.entity_id
_entity_poly.type
_entity_poly.pdbx_seq_one_letter_code
_entity_poly.pdbx_strand_id
1 'polypeptide(L)'
;MSQPIIAVERLTKRVQDSTGTLTILHEIDFTLARQRSVAIVGASGSGKSTLLSIIAGLDTPTTGTVRLDGIDLFAIDEDERAAVRAAKVGFVFQSFQLLGNLNALENVMLPLELQGRADARPLATEMLRRVGLGERLRHYPRVLSGGEQQRVALARAFVVRPMLLMADEPTGSLDFATGETVMSLMLELNREAETTLVLVTHDTALAARCDQQLRIEAGRVSVAEPATLTP
;
A
#
# COMPACT_ATOMS: atom_id res chain seq x y z
N MET A 1 17.56 -19.16 3.88
CA MET A 1 16.37 -18.53 3.29
C MET A 1 16.22 -17.15 3.92
N SER A 2 16.04 -16.08 3.15
CA SER A 2 15.85 -14.74 3.70
C SER A 2 14.51 -14.66 4.45
N GLN A 3 14.48 -13.96 5.58
CA GLN A 3 13.26 -13.75 6.36
C GLN A 3 12.20 -13.01 5.51
N PRO A 4 10.92 -13.45 5.48
CA PRO A 4 9.87 -12.77 4.75
C PRO A 4 9.64 -11.37 5.31
N ILE A 5 9.19 -10.44 4.44
CA ILE A 5 8.81 -9.08 4.88
C ILE A 5 7.48 -9.10 5.63
N ILE A 6 6.54 -9.94 5.21
CA ILE A 6 5.25 -10.18 5.87
C ILE A 6 5.09 -11.67 6.11
N ALA A 7 4.69 -12.03 7.32
CA ALA A 7 4.22 -13.37 7.68
C ALA A 7 2.87 -13.24 8.40
N VAL A 8 1.87 -13.93 7.89
CA VAL A 8 0.50 -13.98 8.44
C VAL A 8 0.20 -15.42 8.84
N GLU A 9 -0.22 -15.64 10.08
CA GLU A 9 -0.49 -16.95 10.64
C GLU A 9 -1.88 -17.00 11.26
N ARG A 10 -2.76 -17.87 10.77
CA ARG A 10 -4.13 -18.15 11.23
C ARG A 10 -4.96 -16.88 11.47
N LEU A 11 -4.82 -15.89 10.59
CA LEU A 11 -5.46 -14.59 10.72
C LEU A 11 -6.97 -14.70 10.54
N THR A 12 -7.74 -14.31 11.54
CA THR A 12 -9.20 -14.24 11.49
C THR A 12 -9.66 -12.82 11.86
N LYS A 13 -10.61 -12.28 11.12
CA LYS A 13 -11.31 -11.03 11.47
C LYS A 13 -12.79 -11.25 11.56
N ARG A 14 -13.35 -10.94 12.73
CA ARG A 14 -14.80 -10.93 12.97
C ARG A 14 -15.22 -9.53 13.39
N VAL A 15 -16.38 -9.12 12.94
CA VAL A 15 -17.05 -7.89 13.38
C VAL A 15 -18.42 -8.26 13.96
N GLN A 16 -18.85 -7.52 14.95
CA GLN A 16 -20.14 -7.70 15.57
C GLN A 16 -21.02 -6.50 15.20
N ASP A 17 -22.21 -6.78 14.70
CA ASP A 17 -23.21 -5.76 14.41
C ASP A 17 -24.55 -6.12 15.08
N SER A 18 -25.60 -5.33 14.81
CA SER A 18 -26.95 -5.56 15.37
C SER A 18 -27.62 -6.86 14.89
N THR A 19 -27.08 -7.51 13.85
CA THR A 19 -27.62 -8.73 13.23
C THR A 19 -26.86 -9.99 13.66
N GLY A 20 -25.69 -9.83 14.30
CA GLY A 20 -24.86 -10.93 14.78
C GLY A 20 -23.38 -10.77 14.52
N THR A 21 -22.65 -11.89 14.51
CA THR A 21 -21.20 -11.91 14.22
C THR A 21 -20.95 -12.25 12.76
N LEU A 22 -20.34 -11.33 12.03
CA LEU A 22 -19.88 -11.56 10.65
C LEU A 22 -18.37 -11.86 10.66
N THR A 23 -17.98 -13.00 10.08
CA THR A 23 -16.57 -13.28 9.84
C THR A 23 -16.16 -12.75 8.46
N ILE A 24 -15.24 -11.79 8.44
CA ILE A 24 -14.73 -11.15 7.20
C ILE A 24 -13.54 -11.93 6.64
N LEU A 25 -12.63 -12.40 7.53
CA LEU A 25 -11.43 -13.15 7.14
C LEU A 25 -11.39 -14.46 7.94
N HIS A 26 -11.08 -15.57 7.26
CA HIS A 26 -11.16 -16.93 7.80
C HIS A 26 -9.78 -17.62 7.76
N GLU A 27 -9.08 -17.66 8.91
CA GLU A 27 -7.82 -18.43 9.12
C GLU A 27 -6.85 -18.31 7.94
N ILE A 28 -6.44 -17.07 7.64
CA ILE A 28 -5.55 -16.77 6.53
C ILE A 28 -4.11 -17.03 6.95
N ASP A 29 -3.39 -17.78 6.09
CA ASP A 29 -1.96 -18.05 6.22
C ASP A 29 -1.26 -17.70 4.91
N PHE A 30 -0.24 -16.85 4.97
CA PHE A 30 0.67 -16.60 3.84
C PHE A 30 1.94 -15.88 4.28
N THR A 31 2.95 -15.91 3.43
CA THR A 31 4.18 -15.12 3.58
C THR A 31 4.49 -14.37 2.31
N LEU A 32 5.07 -13.17 2.45
CA LEU A 32 5.57 -12.38 1.32
C LEU A 32 7.09 -12.25 1.42
N ALA A 33 7.77 -12.59 0.34
CA ALA A 33 9.22 -12.41 0.23
C ALA A 33 9.54 -10.92 0.02
N ARG A 34 10.75 -10.50 0.42
CA ARG A 34 11.24 -9.15 0.20
C ARG A 34 11.46 -8.88 -1.30
N GLN A 35 11.33 -7.61 -1.69
CA GLN A 35 11.61 -7.14 -3.06
C GLN A 35 10.78 -7.86 -4.12
N ARG A 36 9.55 -8.28 -3.75
CA ARG A 36 8.58 -8.89 -4.66
C ARG A 36 7.32 -8.04 -4.74
N SER A 37 6.66 -8.12 -5.86
CA SER A 37 5.34 -7.53 -6.07
C SER A 37 4.26 -8.60 -5.94
N VAL A 38 3.23 -8.33 -5.14
CA VAL A 38 2.11 -9.23 -4.89
C VAL A 38 0.81 -8.50 -5.13
N ALA A 39 -0.04 -9.06 -5.99
CA ALA A 39 -1.41 -8.57 -6.18
C ALA A 39 -2.38 -9.35 -5.29
N ILE A 40 -3.23 -8.65 -4.55
CA ILE A 40 -4.38 -9.21 -3.85
C ILE A 40 -5.62 -8.96 -4.71
N VAL A 41 -6.19 -10.02 -5.28
CA VAL A 41 -7.33 -9.96 -6.18
C VAL A 41 -8.57 -10.63 -5.58
N GLY A 42 -9.76 -10.18 -5.98
CA GLY A 42 -11.04 -10.76 -5.54
C GLY A 42 -12.20 -9.80 -5.77
N ALA A 43 -13.42 -10.30 -5.65
CA ALA A 43 -14.64 -9.50 -5.81
C ALA A 43 -14.73 -8.36 -4.78
N SER A 44 -15.56 -7.35 -5.06
CA SER A 44 -15.88 -6.31 -4.07
C SER A 44 -16.49 -6.97 -2.82
N GLY A 45 -16.10 -6.49 -1.63
CA GLY A 45 -16.57 -7.07 -0.35
C GLY A 45 -15.93 -8.39 0.05
N SER A 46 -14.97 -8.94 -0.70
CA SER A 46 -14.30 -10.22 -0.34
C SER A 46 -13.34 -10.13 0.86
N GLY A 47 -13.06 -8.93 1.38
CA GLY A 47 -12.16 -8.72 2.53
C GLY A 47 -10.78 -8.16 2.18
N LYS A 48 -10.50 -7.76 0.91
CA LYS A 48 -9.18 -7.27 0.45
C LYS A 48 -8.66 -6.09 1.27
N SER A 49 -9.45 -5.01 1.37
CA SER A 49 -9.04 -3.80 2.12
C SER A 49 -8.94 -4.07 3.62
N THR A 50 -9.77 -4.98 4.17
CA THR A 50 -9.66 -5.42 5.56
C THR A 50 -8.35 -6.17 5.79
N LEU A 51 -7.99 -7.10 4.89
CA LEU A 51 -6.71 -7.80 4.96
C LEU A 51 -5.55 -6.81 4.84
N LEU A 52 -5.59 -5.89 3.86
CA LEU A 52 -4.56 -4.86 3.69
C LEU A 52 -4.39 -4.01 4.96
N SER A 53 -5.50 -3.56 5.56
CA SER A 53 -5.47 -2.75 6.79
C SER A 53 -4.85 -3.50 7.97
N ILE A 54 -5.13 -4.80 8.12
CA ILE A 54 -4.57 -5.59 9.22
C ILE A 54 -3.08 -5.87 8.99
N ILE A 55 -2.65 -6.25 7.79
CA ILE A 55 -1.21 -6.46 7.52
C ILE A 55 -0.40 -5.17 7.58
N ALA A 56 -1.07 -4.03 7.41
CA ALA A 56 -0.51 -2.70 7.63
C ALA A 56 -0.47 -2.27 9.12
N GLY A 57 -1.10 -3.02 10.01
CA GLY A 57 -1.26 -2.65 11.41
C GLY A 57 -2.19 -1.46 11.64
N LEU A 58 -3.09 -1.14 10.68
CA LEU A 58 -4.10 -0.09 10.79
C LEU A 58 -5.41 -0.58 11.42
N ASP A 59 -5.67 -1.89 11.35
CA ASP A 59 -6.79 -2.57 12.01
C ASP A 59 -6.25 -3.80 12.73
N THR A 60 -6.96 -4.29 13.75
CA THR A 60 -6.55 -5.42 14.58
C THR A 60 -7.26 -6.70 14.15
N PRO A 61 -6.59 -7.86 14.11
CA PRO A 61 -7.27 -9.15 13.91
C PRO A 61 -8.09 -9.54 15.14
N THR A 62 -9.04 -10.45 14.96
CA THR A 62 -9.71 -11.10 16.10
C THR A 62 -8.83 -12.20 16.69
N THR A 63 -8.13 -12.96 15.84
CA THR A 63 -7.13 -13.97 16.23
C THR A 63 -6.07 -14.08 15.15
N GLY A 64 -4.97 -14.74 15.47
CA GLY A 64 -3.82 -14.91 14.58
C GLY A 64 -2.74 -13.87 14.78
N THR A 65 -1.65 -13.97 14.03
CA THR A 65 -0.48 -13.08 14.14
C THR A 65 -0.13 -12.50 12.78
N VAL A 66 0.40 -11.28 12.79
CA VAL A 66 0.99 -10.63 11.62
C VAL A 66 2.36 -10.10 12.00
N ARG A 67 3.39 -10.58 11.29
CA ARG A 67 4.74 -10.06 11.44
C ARG A 67 5.13 -9.22 10.24
N LEU A 68 5.61 -8.03 10.50
CA LEU A 68 6.24 -7.14 9.52
C LEU A 68 7.73 -7.03 9.83
N ASP A 69 8.57 -7.45 8.91
CA ASP A 69 10.03 -7.47 9.10
C ASP A 69 10.45 -8.17 10.40
N GLY A 70 9.78 -9.30 10.73
CA GLY A 70 9.99 -10.09 11.95
C GLY A 70 9.33 -9.55 13.22
N ILE A 71 8.81 -8.31 13.21
CA ILE A 71 8.12 -7.69 14.34
C ILE A 71 6.67 -8.14 14.36
N ASP A 72 6.21 -8.77 15.45
CA ASP A 72 4.80 -9.09 15.65
C ASP A 72 4.03 -7.79 15.95
N LEU A 73 3.20 -7.34 14.99
CA LEU A 73 2.52 -6.05 15.05
C LEU A 73 1.50 -5.97 16.19
N PHE A 74 0.96 -7.10 16.64
CA PHE A 74 -0.09 -7.12 17.65
C PHE A 74 0.40 -7.56 19.05
N ALA A 75 1.71 -7.83 19.17
CA ALA A 75 2.39 -8.00 20.46
C ALA A 75 2.94 -6.66 21.02
N ILE A 76 2.97 -5.62 20.20
CA ILE A 76 3.42 -4.26 20.55
C ILE A 76 2.22 -3.31 20.71
N ASP A 77 2.40 -2.19 21.42
CA ASP A 77 1.36 -1.18 21.57
C ASP A 77 1.12 -0.35 20.30
N GLU A 78 0.12 0.55 20.31
CA GLU A 78 -0.23 1.33 19.12
C GLU A 78 0.85 2.37 18.77
N ASP A 79 1.53 2.95 19.73
CA ASP A 79 2.57 3.95 19.49
C ASP A 79 3.79 3.28 18.83
N GLU A 80 4.19 2.11 19.33
CA GLU A 80 5.25 1.29 18.75
C GLU A 80 4.86 0.82 17.33
N ARG A 81 3.61 0.40 17.14
CA ARG A 81 3.08 -0.03 15.83
C ARG A 81 3.04 1.13 14.84
N ALA A 82 2.63 2.33 15.28
CA ALA A 82 2.67 3.54 14.47
C ALA A 82 4.12 3.91 14.07
N ALA A 83 5.07 3.76 14.95
CA ALA A 83 6.49 3.97 14.66
C ALA A 83 7.01 2.97 13.62
N VAL A 84 6.64 1.69 13.72
CA VAL A 84 6.97 0.66 12.72
C VAL A 84 6.38 1.01 11.36
N ARG A 85 5.09 1.42 11.30
CA ARG A 85 4.45 1.89 10.06
C ARG A 85 5.19 3.07 9.45
N ALA A 86 5.44 4.11 10.24
CA ALA A 86 6.12 5.32 9.78
C ALA A 86 7.53 5.06 9.22
N ALA A 87 8.24 4.07 9.80
CA ALA A 87 9.60 3.73 9.38
C ALA A 87 9.67 2.80 8.16
N LYS A 88 8.67 1.91 7.97
CA LYS A 88 8.80 0.77 7.06
C LYS A 88 7.75 0.72 5.95
N VAL A 89 6.61 1.41 6.09
CA VAL A 89 5.45 1.24 5.20
C VAL A 89 5.10 2.56 4.49
N GLY A 90 4.98 2.49 3.16
CA GLY A 90 4.37 3.54 2.36
C GLY A 90 2.94 3.14 1.96
N PHE A 91 2.04 4.13 1.84
CA PHE A 91 0.65 3.90 1.46
C PHE A 91 0.26 4.72 0.24
N VAL A 92 -0.47 4.08 -0.67
CA VAL A 92 -1.11 4.70 -1.83
C VAL A 92 -2.57 4.23 -1.88
N PHE A 93 -3.52 5.16 -1.87
CA PHE A 93 -4.95 4.89 -1.83
C PHE A 93 -5.66 5.36 -3.11
N GLN A 94 -6.80 4.78 -3.40
CA GLN A 94 -7.66 5.15 -4.51
C GLN A 94 -8.09 6.63 -4.46
N SER A 95 -8.38 7.18 -3.29
CA SER A 95 -8.82 8.57 -3.07
C SER A 95 -7.66 9.54 -2.77
N PHE A 96 -6.42 9.17 -3.13
CA PHE A 96 -5.17 9.95 -2.96
C PHE A 96 -4.82 10.26 -1.50
N GLN A 97 -5.81 10.55 -0.65
CA GLN A 97 -5.69 10.93 0.78
C GLN A 97 -4.63 12.02 1.04
N LEU A 98 -4.61 13.02 0.18
CA LEU A 98 -3.79 14.21 0.38
C LEU A 98 -4.45 15.13 1.42
N LEU A 99 -3.62 15.78 2.25
CA LEU A 99 -4.08 16.81 3.16
C LEU A 99 -4.39 18.07 2.38
N GLY A 100 -5.67 18.45 2.28
CA GLY A 100 -6.16 19.52 1.42
C GLY A 100 -5.68 20.92 1.82
N ASN A 101 -5.25 21.10 3.07
CA ASN A 101 -4.66 22.32 3.62
C ASN A 101 -3.14 22.43 3.43
N LEU A 102 -2.50 21.39 2.91
CA LEU A 102 -1.09 21.37 2.55
C LEU A 102 -0.93 21.36 1.02
N ASN A 103 0.08 22.08 0.51
CA ASN A 103 0.44 22.01 -0.91
C ASN A 103 1.16 20.68 -1.23
N ALA A 104 1.50 20.46 -2.52
CA ALA A 104 2.15 19.23 -2.96
C ALA A 104 3.48 18.96 -2.23
N LEU A 105 4.31 20.00 -2.09
CA LEU A 105 5.60 19.88 -1.39
C LEU A 105 5.40 19.53 0.09
N GLU A 106 4.50 20.20 0.78
CA GLU A 106 4.21 19.97 2.19
C GLU A 106 3.62 18.58 2.43
N ASN A 107 2.74 18.08 1.54
CA ASN A 107 2.23 16.72 1.61
C ASN A 107 3.37 15.68 1.53
N VAL A 108 4.38 15.90 0.68
CA VAL A 108 5.51 14.98 0.52
C VAL A 108 6.56 15.16 1.63
N MET A 109 6.72 16.36 2.17
CA MET A 109 7.61 16.62 3.30
C MET A 109 7.14 15.97 4.61
N LEU A 110 5.83 15.92 4.81
CA LEU A 110 5.22 15.54 6.09
C LEU A 110 5.78 14.24 6.71
N PRO A 111 5.87 13.09 6.00
CA PRO A 111 6.42 11.89 6.61
C PRO A 111 7.90 12.02 7.01
N LEU A 112 8.68 12.82 6.31
CA LEU A 112 10.07 13.11 6.68
C LEU A 112 10.16 14.01 7.93
N GLU A 113 9.29 15.01 8.02
CA GLU A 113 9.22 15.92 9.17
C GLU A 113 8.80 15.16 10.44
N LEU A 114 7.83 14.24 10.33
CA LEU A 114 7.44 13.36 11.43
C LEU A 114 8.58 12.43 11.90
N GLN A 115 9.52 12.12 11.01
CA GLN A 115 10.76 11.39 11.34
C GLN A 115 11.88 12.32 11.87
N GLY A 116 11.63 13.63 12.01
CA GLY A 116 12.62 14.61 12.48
C GLY A 116 13.72 14.92 11.47
N ARG A 117 13.51 14.66 10.16
CA ARG A 117 14.50 14.85 9.09
C ARG A 117 14.69 16.34 8.76
N ALA A 118 15.90 16.86 8.99
CA ALA A 118 16.24 18.24 8.64
C ALA A 118 16.31 18.49 7.11
N ASP A 119 16.50 17.43 6.33
CA ASP A 119 16.60 17.45 4.86
C ASP A 119 15.25 17.14 4.16
N ALA A 120 14.11 17.27 4.85
CA ALA A 120 12.79 16.96 4.33
C ALA A 120 12.48 17.74 3.03
N ARG A 121 12.74 19.04 3.00
CA ARG A 121 12.43 19.90 1.84
C ARG A 121 13.21 19.52 0.57
N PRO A 122 14.56 19.39 0.56
CA PRO A 122 15.27 18.99 -0.63
C PRO A 122 14.89 17.60 -1.13
N LEU A 123 14.67 16.61 -0.24
CA LEU A 123 14.24 15.27 -0.62
C LEU A 123 12.84 15.27 -1.25
N ALA A 124 11.88 15.96 -0.63
CA ALA A 124 10.53 16.07 -1.17
C ALA A 124 10.50 16.81 -2.51
N THR A 125 11.32 17.87 -2.67
CA THR A 125 11.44 18.61 -3.94
C THR A 125 11.95 17.69 -5.05
N GLU A 126 12.99 16.91 -4.77
CA GLU A 126 13.57 15.98 -5.75
C GLU A 126 12.58 14.87 -6.11
N MET A 127 11.89 14.30 -5.13
CA MET A 127 10.88 13.28 -5.37
C MET A 127 9.72 13.82 -6.23
N LEU A 128 9.25 15.05 -5.99
CA LEU A 128 8.22 15.67 -6.82
C LEU A 128 8.69 15.95 -8.26
N ARG A 129 9.95 16.33 -8.46
CA ARG A 129 10.52 16.44 -9.81
C ARG A 129 10.54 15.09 -10.52
N ARG A 130 10.93 14.05 -9.80
CA ARG A 130 11.00 12.68 -10.30
C ARG A 130 9.64 12.15 -10.77
N VAL A 131 8.55 12.49 -10.07
CA VAL A 131 7.19 12.13 -10.49
C VAL A 131 6.58 13.13 -11.50
N GLY A 132 7.39 14.05 -12.07
CA GLY A 132 6.97 15.01 -13.09
C GLY A 132 6.16 16.20 -12.56
N LEU A 133 6.34 16.56 -11.28
CA LEU A 133 5.59 17.65 -10.61
C LEU A 133 6.49 18.79 -10.12
N GLY A 134 7.67 18.97 -10.71
CA GLY A 134 8.61 20.03 -10.33
C GLY A 134 8.03 21.45 -10.39
N GLU A 135 7.11 21.71 -11.33
CA GLU A 135 6.42 23.00 -11.49
C GLU A 135 5.13 23.11 -10.65
N ARG A 136 4.79 22.04 -9.87
CA ARG A 136 3.56 21.95 -9.09
C ARG A 136 3.79 22.02 -7.57
N LEU A 137 5.00 22.28 -7.10
CA LEU A 137 5.39 22.20 -5.68
C LEU A 137 4.45 22.96 -4.75
N ARG A 138 4.00 24.15 -5.15
CA ARG A 138 3.15 25.05 -4.36
C ARG A 138 1.64 24.90 -4.62
N HIS A 139 1.24 23.95 -5.50
CA HIS A 139 -0.17 23.74 -5.81
C HIS A 139 -0.83 22.92 -4.70
N TYR A 140 -2.03 23.34 -4.31
CA TYR A 140 -2.87 22.60 -3.35
C TYR A 140 -3.65 21.49 -4.09
N PRO A 141 -4.03 20.40 -3.40
CA PRO A 141 -4.74 19.27 -4.01
C PRO A 141 -5.95 19.68 -4.87
N ARG A 142 -6.73 20.67 -4.44
CA ARG A 142 -7.93 21.15 -5.14
C ARG A 142 -7.71 21.69 -6.56
N VAL A 143 -6.47 22.08 -6.90
CA VAL A 143 -6.12 22.63 -8.22
C VAL A 143 -5.26 21.65 -9.04
N LEU A 144 -5.01 20.46 -8.53
CA LEU A 144 -4.32 19.37 -9.20
C LEU A 144 -5.33 18.42 -9.85
N SER A 145 -5.02 17.93 -11.05
CA SER A 145 -5.78 16.83 -11.66
C SER A 145 -5.68 15.54 -10.82
N GLY A 146 -6.58 14.58 -11.03
CA GLY A 146 -6.54 13.29 -10.32
C GLY A 146 -5.20 12.57 -10.49
N GLY A 147 -4.66 12.53 -11.71
CA GLY A 147 -3.34 11.95 -11.97
C GLY A 147 -2.19 12.69 -11.30
N GLU A 148 -2.26 14.04 -11.23
CA GLU A 148 -1.28 14.83 -10.47
C GLU A 148 -1.36 14.55 -8.97
N GLN A 149 -2.59 14.47 -8.41
CA GLN A 149 -2.80 14.13 -7.00
C GLN A 149 -2.25 12.73 -6.67
N GLN A 150 -2.48 11.76 -7.54
CA GLN A 150 -1.95 10.40 -7.35
C GLN A 150 -0.42 10.38 -7.43
N ARG A 151 0.20 11.16 -8.31
CA ARG A 151 1.67 11.30 -8.35
C ARG A 151 2.21 11.99 -7.09
N VAL A 152 1.50 12.95 -6.50
CA VAL A 152 1.87 13.49 -5.17
C VAL A 152 1.78 12.40 -4.09
N ALA A 153 0.71 11.57 -4.11
CA ALA A 153 0.56 10.46 -3.16
C ALA A 153 1.70 9.41 -3.32
N LEU A 154 2.09 9.09 -4.56
CA LEU A 154 3.26 8.25 -4.83
C LEU A 154 4.54 8.89 -4.27
N ALA A 155 4.79 10.16 -4.56
CA ALA A 155 5.96 10.87 -4.05
C ALA A 155 6.01 10.84 -2.51
N ARG A 156 4.87 11.06 -1.85
CA ARG A 156 4.74 11.00 -0.39
C ARG A 156 5.06 9.60 0.15
N ALA A 157 4.60 8.55 -0.52
CA ALA A 157 4.85 7.18 -0.11
C ALA A 157 6.31 6.75 -0.28
N PHE A 158 6.97 7.17 -1.38
CA PHE A 158 8.33 6.75 -1.70
C PHE A 158 9.43 7.64 -1.09
N VAL A 159 9.14 8.87 -0.66
CA VAL A 159 10.16 9.80 -0.16
C VAL A 159 10.89 9.28 1.08
N VAL A 160 10.25 8.44 1.88
CA VAL A 160 10.83 7.78 3.06
C VAL A 160 11.58 6.49 2.73
N ARG A 161 11.61 6.06 1.44
CA ARG A 161 12.18 4.78 1.00
C ARG A 161 11.66 3.58 1.77
N PRO A 162 10.36 3.30 1.70
CA PRO A 162 9.73 2.25 2.51
C PRO A 162 10.24 0.87 2.12
N MET A 163 10.27 -0.07 3.07
CA MET A 163 10.54 -1.48 2.79
C MET A 163 9.33 -2.19 2.15
N LEU A 164 8.14 -1.66 2.41
CA LEU A 164 6.86 -2.18 1.95
C LEU A 164 5.98 -1.04 1.44
N LEU A 165 5.51 -1.13 0.21
CA LEU A 165 4.48 -0.26 -0.35
C LEU A 165 3.15 -1.00 -0.36
N MET A 166 2.13 -0.42 0.21
CA MET A 166 0.75 -0.90 0.17
C MET A 166 -0.09 0.02 -0.71
N ALA A 167 -0.66 -0.51 -1.78
CA ALA A 167 -1.47 0.22 -2.73
C ALA A 167 -2.89 -0.39 -2.79
N ASP A 168 -3.90 0.39 -2.41
CA ASP A 168 -5.31 -0.02 -2.45
C ASP A 168 -6.00 0.68 -3.62
N GLU A 169 -6.28 -0.06 -4.72
CA GLU A 169 -6.92 0.41 -5.94
C GLU A 169 -6.30 1.73 -6.48
N PRO A 170 -4.96 1.84 -6.63
CA PRO A 170 -4.27 3.12 -6.80
C PRO A 170 -4.65 3.89 -8.07
N THR A 171 -5.31 3.25 -9.02
CA THR A 171 -5.76 3.87 -10.29
C THR A 171 -7.28 3.89 -10.45
N GLY A 172 -8.02 3.39 -9.46
CA GLY A 172 -9.48 3.22 -9.55
C GLY A 172 -10.30 4.51 -9.69
N SER A 173 -9.71 5.69 -9.41
CA SER A 173 -10.35 7.01 -9.59
C SER A 173 -9.84 7.76 -10.82
N LEU A 174 -9.04 7.13 -11.69
CA LEU A 174 -8.41 7.75 -12.85
C LEU A 174 -9.01 7.20 -14.15
N ASP A 175 -8.93 7.98 -15.23
CA ASP A 175 -9.15 7.45 -16.56
C ASP A 175 -8.04 6.45 -16.93
N PHE A 176 -8.33 5.59 -17.90
CA PHE A 176 -7.47 4.47 -18.27
C PHE A 176 -6.03 4.92 -18.63
N ALA A 177 -5.88 5.95 -19.47
CA ALA A 177 -4.56 6.39 -19.93
C ALA A 177 -3.70 6.99 -18.79
N THR A 178 -4.34 7.80 -17.93
CA THR A 178 -3.73 8.37 -16.73
C THR A 178 -3.38 7.26 -15.74
N GLY A 179 -4.27 6.28 -15.55
CA GLY A 179 -4.07 5.12 -14.70
C GLY A 179 -2.83 4.30 -15.09
N GLU A 180 -2.69 3.98 -16.39
CA GLU A 180 -1.52 3.28 -16.93
C GLU A 180 -0.21 4.04 -16.70
N THR A 181 -0.23 5.37 -16.89
CA THR A 181 0.95 6.22 -16.64
C THR A 181 1.37 6.19 -15.16
N VAL A 182 0.40 6.34 -14.25
CA VAL A 182 0.63 6.31 -12.81
C VAL A 182 1.09 4.94 -12.33
N MET A 183 0.49 3.86 -12.87
CA MET A 183 0.89 2.49 -12.52
C MET A 183 2.31 2.17 -12.98
N SER A 184 2.67 2.59 -14.20
CA SER A 184 4.03 2.40 -14.73
C SER A 184 5.06 3.13 -13.88
N LEU A 185 4.79 4.38 -13.50
CA LEU A 185 5.63 5.16 -12.60
C LEU A 185 5.77 4.49 -11.22
N MET A 186 4.67 3.97 -10.65
CA MET A 186 4.69 3.28 -9.36
C MET A 186 5.59 2.04 -9.41
N LEU A 187 5.48 1.22 -10.46
CA LEU A 187 6.32 0.02 -10.63
C LEU A 187 7.79 0.36 -10.87
N GLU A 188 8.08 1.46 -11.59
CA GLU A 188 9.43 1.96 -11.77
C GLU A 188 10.05 2.37 -10.44
N LEU A 189 9.38 3.24 -9.68
CA LEU A 189 9.82 3.69 -8.35
C LEU A 189 10.01 2.50 -7.39
N ASN A 190 9.09 1.53 -7.43
CA ASN A 190 9.15 0.32 -6.60
C ASN A 190 10.41 -0.50 -6.89
N ARG A 191 10.72 -0.71 -8.18
CA ARG A 191 11.91 -1.47 -8.60
C ARG A 191 13.21 -0.78 -8.20
N GLU A 192 13.29 0.54 -8.41
CA GLU A 192 14.49 1.31 -8.07
C GLU A 192 14.73 1.44 -6.56
N ALA A 193 13.66 1.49 -5.76
CA ALA A 193 13.76 1.53 -4.31
C ALA A 193 13.91 0.13 -3.68
N GLU A 194 13.87 -0.96 -4.50
CA GLU A 194 13.88 -2.35 -4.04
C GLU A 194 12.80 -2.63 -2.98
N THR A 195 11.67 -1.94 -3.10
CA THR A 195 10.54 -2.01 -2.17
C THR A 195 9.70 -3.26 -2.46
N THR A 196 9.19 -3.94 -1.45
CA THR A 196 8.14 -4.95 -1.64
C THR A 196 6.82 -4.25 -1.91
N LEU A 197 6.07 -4.68 -2.93
CA LEU A 197 4.77 -4.10 -3.29
C LEU A 197 3.63 -5.07 -2.94
N VAL A 198 2.62 -4.58 -2.22
CA VAL A 198 1.31 -5.22 -2.09
C VAL A 198 0.28 -4.35 -2.78
N LEU A 199 -0.24 -4.85 -3.89
CA LEU A 199 -1.25 -4.16 -4.72
C LEU A 199 -2.61 -4.84 -4.54
N VAL A 200 -3.59 -4.12 -4.00
CA VAL A 200 -4.99 -4.55 -4.04
C VAL A 200 -5.61 -3.99 -5.32
N THR A 201 -6.18 -4.86 -6.14
CA THR A 201 -6.86 -4.46 -7.36
C THR A 201 -7.90 -5.49 -7.80
N HIS A 202 -8.91 -5.04 -8.50
CA HIS A 202 -9.85 -5.89 -9.24
C HIS A 202 -9.48 -6.00 -10.73
N ASP A 203 -8.50 -5.23 -11.20
CA ASP A 203 -8.00 -5.27 -12.57
C ASP A 203 -7.00 -6.43 -12.74
N THR A 204 -7.38 -7.41 -13.55
CA THR A 204 -6.57 -8.60 -13.81
C THR A 204 -5.32 -8.29 -14.63
N ALA A 205 -5.34 -7.27 -15.48
CA ALA A 205 -4.18 -6.86 -16.27
C ALA A 205 -3.11 -6.22 -15.36
N LEU A 206 -3.53 -5.40 -14.40
CA LEU A 206 -2.62 -4.85 -13.39
C LEU A 206 -2.07 -5.95 -12.47
N ALA A 207 -2.92 -6.88 -12.03
CA ALA A 207 -2.51 -8.01 -11.19
C ALA A 207 -1.47 -8.90 -11.90
N ALA A 208 -1.60 -9.10 -13.21
CA ALA A 208 -0.64 -9.89 -14.01
C ALA A 208 0.75 -9.25 -14.12
N ARG A 209 0.91 -7.97 -13.76
CA ARG A 209 2.22 -7.28 -13.72
C ARG A 209 2.98 -7.53 -12.42
N CYS A 210 2.35 -8.18 -11.42
CA CYS A 210 2.98 -8.56 -10.16
C CYS A 210 3.59 -9.97 -10.24
N ASP A 211 4.63 -10.20 -9.43
CA ASP A 211 5.35 -11.49 -9.37
C ASP A 211 4.47 -12.63 -8.84
N GLN A 212 3.51 -12.32 -7.97
CA GLN A 212 2.62 -13.27 -7.32
C GLN A 212 1.21 -12.71 -7.20
N GLN A 213 0.21 -13.60 -7.19
CA GLN A 213 -1.17 -13.23 -6.92
C GLN A 213 -1.73 -14.01 -5.73
N LEU A 214 -2.38 -13.30 -4.83
CA LEU A 214 -3.20 -13.85 -3.75
C LEU A 214 -4.66 -13.60 -4.10
N ARG A 215 -5.42 -14.66 -4.30
CA ARG A 215 -6.86 -14.57 -4.54
C ARG A 215 -7.60 -14.63 -3.21
N ILE A 216 -8.47 -13.66 -2.96
CA ILE A 216 -9.34 -13.66 -1.80
C ILE A 216 -10.80 -13.87 -2.23
N GLU A 217 -11.41 -14.94 -1.74
CA GLU A 217 -12.79 -15.32 -2.01
C GLU A 217 -13.50 -15.65 -0.69
N ALA A 218 -14.63 -14.99 -0.41
CA ALA A 218 -15.38 -15.15 0.82
C ALA A 218 -14.48 -15.16 2.09
N GLY A 219 -13.52 -14.23 2.15
CA GLY A 219 -12.62 -14.08 3.29
C GLY A 219 -11.53 -15.16 3.42
N ARG A 220 -11.33 -16.01 2.44
CA ARG A 220 -10.25 -17.01 2.39
C ARG A 220 -9.24 -16.65 1.32
N VAL A 221 -7.95 -16.83 1.63
CA VAL A 221 -6.87 -16.57 0.69
C VAL A 221 -6.36 -17.89 0.09
N SER A 222 -6.16 -17.88 -1.23
CA SER A 222 -5.42 -18.90 -1.97
C SER A 222 -4.30 -18.25 -2.77
N VAL A 223 -3.17 -18.94 -2.88
CA VAL A 223 -2.09 -18.52 -3.78
C VAL A 223 -2.49 -18.93 -5.19
N ALA A 224 -2.66 -17.96 -6.08
CA ALA A 224 -2.84 -18.22 -7.50
C ALA A 224 -1.44 -18.22 -8.15
N GLU A 225 -1.12 -19.27 -8.91
CA GLU A 225 0.03 -19.22 -9.80
C GLU A 225 -0.21 -18.11 -10.84
N PRO A 226 0.84 -17.33 -11.23
CA PRO A 226 0.68 -16.35 -12.28
C PRO A 226 0.17 -17.05 -13.53
N ALA A 227 -0.91 -16.52 -14.11
CA ALA A 227 -1.43 -17.04 -15.37
C ALA A 227 -0.29 -16.97 -16.39
N THR A 228 0.19 -18.10 -16.85
CA THR A 228 1.09 -18.20 -18.00
C THR A 228 0.37 -17.58 -19.18
N LEU A 229 0.75 -16.35 -19.53
CA LEU A 229 0.33 -15.76 -20.80
C LEU A 229 0.87 -16.70 -21.90
N THR A 230 0.02 -17.56 -22.40
CA THR A 230 0.30 -18.31 -23.63
C THR A 230 0.36 -17.28 -24.75
N PRO A 231 1.42 -17.31 -25.59
CA PRO A 231 1.67 -16.34 -26.64
C PRO A 231 0.58 -16.32 -27.71
#